data_3f2e1874b74fb418511d3242e2f972f9
#
_entry.id   3f2e1874b74fb418511d3242e2f972f9
#
_cell.length_a   1.000
_cell.length_b   1.000
_cell.length_c   1.000
_cell.angle_alpha   90.00
_cell.angle_beta   90.00
_cell.angle_gamma   90.00
#
_symmetry.space_group_name_H-M   'P 1'
#
loop_
_entity.id
_entity.type
_entity.pdbx_description
1 polymer ?
#
loop_
_entity_poly.entity_id
_entity_poly.type
_entity_poly.pdbx_seq_one_letter_code
_entity_poly.pdbx_strand_id
1 'polypeptide(L)'
;MKIMVDFEKRKAGVPANESWDIPNELMPLISAYAWKPKKGDAVMDFIAELSECETECESQCDDANVKCMAAVGKGHGVVLIANLSKSSVPLKMECKGMKVKTVRLIDNNRTDVRIPMLAAMPPLSILQIKCSAEKE
;
A
#
# COMPACT_ATOMS: atom_id res chain seq x y z
N MET A 1 13.69 7.45 -0.63
CA MET A 1 12.98 6.63 0.36
C MET A 1 13.08 5.17 -0.01
N LYS A 2 13.36 4.33 0.96
CA LYS A 2 13.44 2.90 0.77
C LYS A 2 12.34 2.19 1.54
N ILE A 3 11.64 1.29 0.88
CA ILE A 3 10.63 0.44 1.49
C ILE A 3 11.08 -1.01 1.39
N MET A 4 11.04 -1.71 2.51
CA MET A 4 11.35 -3.13 2.58
C MET A 4 10.11 -3.88 3.06
N VAL A 5 9.72 -4.89 2.31
CA VAL A 5 8.61 -5.77 2.66
C VAL A 5 9.14 -7.20 2.72
N ASP A 6 8.86 -7.87 3.82
CA ASP A 6 9.26 -9.26 4.02
C ASP A 6 8.02 -10.13 4.24
N PHE A 7 7.54 -10.73 3.17
CA PHE A 7 6.38 -11.61 3.22
C PHE A 7 6.66 -12.93 3.94
N GLU A 8 7.93 -13.26 4.16
CA GLU A 8 8.30 -14.45 4.93
C GLU A 8 8.19 -14.23 6.44
N LYS A 9 8.21 -12.96 6.88
CA LYS A 9 8.04 -12.61 8.28
C LYS A 9 6.59 -12.20 8.55
N ARG A 10 5.77 -13.19 8.85
CA ARG A 10 4.36 -12.99 9.15
C ARG A 10 4.17 -12.80 10.64
N LYS A 11 3.33 -11.85 11.00
CA LYS A 11 2.94 -11.63 12.39
C LYS A 11 1.83 -12.62 12.73
N ALA A 12 2.20 -13.76 13.31
CA ALA A 12 1.30 -14.88 13.52
C ALA A 12 0.10 -14.49 14.39
N GLY A 13 -1.10 -14.90 13.94
CA GLY A 13 -2.34 -14.68 14.68
C GLY A 13 -2.86 -13.24 14.65
N VAL A 14 -2.27 -12.37 13.82
CA VAL A 14 -2.70 -10.97 13.73
C VAL A 14 -3.27 -10.69 12.34
N PRO A 15 -4.62 -10.64 12.20
CA PRO A 15 -5.24 -10.20 10.96
C PRO A 15 -4.87 -8.75 10.65
N ALA A 16 -4.74 -8.42 9.37
CA ALA A 16 -4.34 -7.08 8.94
C ALA A 16 -5.30 -5.99 9.47
N ASN A 17 -6.60 -6.26 9.51
CA ASN A 17 -7.60 -5.31 9.96
C ASN A 17 -7.59 -5.06 11.48
N GLU A 18 -6.87 -5.84 12.25
CA GLU A 18 -6.79 -5.69 13.71
C GLU A 18 -5.50 -5.00 14.17
N SER A 19 -4.44 -5.04 13.36
CA SER A 19 -3.13 -4.52 13.77
C SER A 19 -2.95 -3.04 13.45
N TRP A 20 -3.74 -2.49 12.54
CA TRP A 20 -3.66 -1.09 12.15
C TRP A 20 -4.99 -0.38 12.27
N ASP A 21 -4.95 0.86 12.74
CA ASP A 21 -6.06 1.79 12.57
C ASP A 21 -5.86 2.53 11.24
N ILE A 22 -6.02 1.80 10.15
CA ILE A 22 -5.68 2.27 8.80
C ILE A 22 -6.39 3.59 8.45
N PRO A 23 -7.70 3.77 8.70
CA PRO A 23 -8.33 5.05 8.40
C PRO A 23 -7.69 6.23 9.10
N ASN A 24 -7.30 6.10 10.37
CA ASN A 24 -6.62 7.17 11.09
C ASN A 24 -5.21 7.40 10.57
N GLU A 25 -4.47 6.35 10.25
CA GLU A 25 -3.11 6.47 9.72
C GLU A 25 -3.08 7.15 8.36
N LEU A 26 -4.12 6.98 7.54
CA LEU A 26 -4.21 7.54 6.20
C LEU A 26 -5.15 8.75 6.12
N MET A 27 -5.52 9.33 7.25
CA MET A 27 -6.50 10.44 7.31
C MET A 27 -6.17 11.61 6.39
N PRO A 28 -4.92 12.09 6.27
CA PRO A 28 -4.63 13.19 5.34
C PRO A 28 -5.02 12.87 3.89
N LEU A 29 -4.80 11.63 3.47
CA LEU A 29 -5.14 11.18 2.13
C LEU A 29 -6.65 10.98 1.98
N ILE A 30 -7.28 10.37 2.97
CA ILE A 30 -8.74 10.15 2.98
C ILE A 30 -9.46 11.50 2.95
N SER A 31 -9.04 12.45 3.76
CA SER A 31 -9.64 13.79 3.81
C SER A 31 -9.49 14.53 2.48
N ALA A 32 -8.36 14.35 1.79
CA ALA A 32 -8.12 15.01 0.52
C ALA A 32 -9.06 14.51 -0.59
N TYR A 33 -9.48 13.24 -0.54
CA TYR A 33 -10.22 12.61 -1.63
C TYR A 33 -11.66 12.18 -1.29
N ALA A 34 -12.05 12.23 -0.01
CA ALA A 34 -13.36 11.75 0.43
C ALA A 34 -14.54 12.44 -0.26
N TRP A 35 -14.40 13.71 -0.60
CA TRP A 35 -15.43 14.51 -1.26
C TRP A 35 -15.47 14.34 -2.79
N LYS A 36 -14.52 13.58 -3.35
CA LYS A 36 -14.50 13.21 -4.78
C LYS A 36 -15.05 11.79 -4.91
N PRO A 37 -16.31 11.60 -5.39
CA PRO A 37 -17.01 10.32 -5.22
C PRO A 37 -16.23 9.09 -5.70
N LYS A 38 -15.75 9.10 -6.93
CA LYS A 38 -15.02 7.95 -7.47
C LYS A 38 -13.66 7.74 -6.81
N LYS A 39 -12.97 8.83 -6.54
CA LYS A 39 -11.61 8.76 -5.98
C LYS A 39 -11.65 8.36 -4.51
N GLY A 40 -12.57 8.90 -3.73
CA GLY A 40 -12.74 8.50 -2.35
C GLY A 40 -13.10 7.03 -2.22
N ASP A 41 -14.00 6.53 -3.06
CA ASP A 41 -14.35 5.12 -3.10
C ASP A 41 -13.16 4.23 -3.45
N ALA A 42 -12.33 4.64 -4.40
CA ALA A 42 -11.14 3.89 -4.80
C ALA A 42 -10.12 3.79 -3.66
N VAL A 43 -9.91 4.87 -2.90
CA VAL A 43 -9.04 4.84 -1.72
C VAL A 43 -9.56 3.85 -0.69
N MET A 44 -10.86 3.87 -0.41
CA MET A 44 -11.46 2.93 0.55
C MET A 44 -11.40 1.49 0.06
N ASP A 45 -11.53 1.27 -1.24
CA ASP A 45 -11.37 -0.08 -1.82
C ASP A 45 -9.95 -0.61 -1.64
N PHE A 46 -8.93 0.24 -1.81
CA PHE A 46 -7.55 -0.15 -1.56
C PHE A 46 -7.34 -0.57 -0.11
N ILE A 47 -7.90 0.19 0.82
CA ILE A 47 -7.82 -0.14 2.25
C ILE A 47 -8.55 -1.45 2.55
N ALA A 48 -9.74 -1.64 1.97
CA ALA A 48 -10.53 -2.84 2.17
C ALA A 48 -9.80 -4.10 1.67
N GLU A 49 -9.17 -4.02 0.50
CA GLU A 49 -8.42 -5.14 -0.06
C GLU A 49 -7.26 -5.56 0.84
N LEU A 50 -6.56 -4.60 1.46
CA LEU A 50 -5.53 -4.93 2.44
C LEU A 50 -6.14 -5.56 3.69
N SER A 51 -7.23 -4.99 4.19
CA SER A 51 -7.88 -5.45 5.43
C SER A 51 -8.48 -6.85 5.32
N GLU A 52 -8.76 -7.31 4.10
CA GLU A 52 -9.25 -8.66 3.84
C GLU A 52 -8.15 -9.73 3.94
N CYS A 53 -6.88 -9.34 3.96
CA CYS A 53 -5.77 -10.27 4.08
C CYS A 53 -5.73 -10.88 5.49
N GLU A 54 -5.36 -12.15 5.56
CA GLU A 54 -5.43 -12.93 6.80
C GLU A 54 -4.35 -12.55 7.81
N THR A 55 -3.16 -12.16 7.32
CA THR A 55 -1.99 -12.01 8.19
C THR A 55 -1.17 -10.80 7.78
N GLU A 56 -0.86 -9.94 8.74
CA GLU A 56 0.09 -8.86 8.55
C GLU A 56 1.51 -9.39 8.36
N CYS A 57 2.28 -8.75 7.49
CA CYS A 57 3.69 -9.02 7.28
C CYS A 57 4.53 -7.83 7.69
N GLU A 58 5.81 -8.06 7.95
CA GLU A 58 6.72 -6.97 8.28
C GLU A 58 6.97 -6.08 7.08
N SER A 59 6.90 -4.77 7.33
CA SER A 59 7.25 -3.74 6.36
C SER A 59 7.92 -2.58 7.06
N GLN A 60 8.84 -1.93 6.37
CA GLN A 60 9.57 -0.78 6.90
C GLN A 60 9.68 0.31 5.84
N CYS A 61 9.58 1.54 6.28
CA CYS A 61 9.74 2.73 5.45
C CYS A 61 10.60 3.75 6.20
N ASP A 62 11.57 4.32 5.52
CA ASP A 62 12.51 5.27 6.13
C ASP A 62 12.11 6.74 5.98
N ASP A 63 10.88 7.02 5.57
CA ASP A 63 10.36 8.38 5.46
C ASP A 63 9.15 8.56 6.37
N ALA A 64 9.19 9.57 7.23
CA ALA A 64 8.14 9.81 8.23
C ALA A 64 6.79 10.22 7.61
N ASN A 65 6.77 10.74 6.40
CA ASN A 65 5.56 11.18 5.72
C ASN A 65 4.94 10.11 4.83
N VAL A 66 5.56 8.95 4.76
CA VAL A 66 5.08 7.83 3.95
C VAL A 66 4.73 6.68 4.87
N LYS A 67 3.58 6.08 4.64
CA LYS A 67 3.14 4.88 5.35
C LYS A 67 3.22 3.69 4.43
N CYS A 68 3.70 2.57 4.93
CA CYS A 68 3.65 1.31 4.19
C CYS A 68 3.08 0.21 5.08
N MET A 69 2.28 -0.65 4.48
CA MET A 69 1.61 -1.75 5.16
C MET A 69 1.60 -2.94 4.22
N ALA A 70 1.87 -4.12 4.74
CA ALA A 70 1.89 -5.34 3.93
C ALA A 70 1.15 -6.45 4.64
N ALA A 71 0.43 -7.25 3.87
CA ALA A 71 -0.31 -8.38 4.40
C ALA A 71 -0.41 -9.48 3.34
N VAL A 72 -0.69 -10.68 3.78
CA VAL A 72 -0.80 -11.85 2.91
C VAL A 72 -2.09 -12.61 3.21
N GLY A 73 -2.72 -13.12 2.16
CA GLY A 73 -3.89 -13.99 2.25
C GLY A 73 -3.98 -14.87 1.01
N LYS A 74 -4.34 -16.14 1.19
CA LYS A 74 -4.66 -17.10 0.12
C LYS A 74 -3.71 -17.07 -1.09
N GLY A 75 -2.40 -17.10 -0.82
CA GLY A 75 -1.39 -17.22 -1.88
C GLY A 75 -1.01 -15.92 -2.57
N HIS A 76 -1.52 -14.79 -2.12
CA HIS A 76 -1.13 -13.49 -2.65
C HIS A 76 -0.81 -12.51 -1.52
N GLY A 77 -0.04 -11.49 -1.86
CA GLY A 77 0.29 -10.41 -0.95
C GLY A 77 -0.22 -9.07 -1.45
N VAL A 78 -0.48 -8.17 -0.52
CA VAL A 78 -0.88 -6.80 -0.82
C VAL A 78 0.02 -5.85 -0.06
N VAL A 79 0.53 -4.83 -0.73
CA VAL A 79 1.28 -3.74 -0.11
C VAL A 79 0.56 -2.43 -0.41
N LEU A 80 0.29 -1.65 0.62
CA LEU A 80 -0.16 -0.27 0.45
C LEU A 80 0.99 0.66 0.82
N ILE A 81 1.25 1.62 -0.05
CA ILE A 81 2.23 2.68 0.20
C ILE A 81 1.53 4.01 -0.02
N ALA A 82 1.51 4.86 0.99
CA ALA A 82 0.83 6.15 0.93
C ALA A 82 1.81 7.28 1.20
N ASN A 83 1.92 8.21 0.25
CA ASN A 83 2.66 9.45 0.44
C ASN A 83 1.68 10.51 0.96
N LEU A 84 1.81 10.85 2.24
CA LEU A 84 0.91 11.80 2.91
C LEU A 84 1.41 13.24 2.81
N SER A 85 2.54 13.47 2.16
CA SER A 85 3.13 14.81 2.01
C SER A 85 2.65 15.49 0.73
N LYS A 86 2.89 16.78 0.65
CA LYS A 86 2.61 17.59 -0.54
C LYS A 86 3.79 17.65 -1.50
N SER A 87 4.79 16.82 -1.29
CA SER A 87 5.99 16.74 -2.12
C SER A 87 6.13 15.35 -2.71
N SER A 88 6.73 15.28 -3.90
CA SER A 88 7.11 14.02 -4.50
C SER A 88 8.25 13.37 -3.70
N VAL A 89 8.19 12.05 -3.50
CA VAL A 89 9.19 11.31 -2.73
C VAL A 89 9.78 10.21 -3.58
N PRO A 90 11.12 10.14 -3.75
CA PRO A 90 11.74 9.03 -4.47
C PRO A 90 11.39 7.70 -3.81
N LEU A 91 11.13 6.68 -4.63
CA LEU A 91 10.68 5.37 -4.16
C LEU A 91 11.60 4.28 -4.65
N LYS A 92 12.08 3.46 -3.70
CA LYS A 92 12.74 2.21 -4.00
C LYS A 92 12.16 1.14 -3.08
N MET A 93 11.63 0.06 -3.65
CA MET A 93 10.99 -1.00 -2.88
C MET A 93 11.72 -2.33 -3.10
N GLU A 94 11.94 -3.04 -2.01
CA GLU A 94 12.43 -4.41 -2.03
C GLU A 94 11.38 -5.32 -1.38
N CYS A 95 10.99 -6.38 -2.09
CA CYS A 95 10.10 -7.42 -1.59
C CYS A 95 10.86 -8.73 -1.45
N LYS A 96 10.67 -9.40 -0.32
CA LYS A 96 11.20 -10.73 -0.09
C LYS A 96 10.05 -11.74 0.02
N GLY A 97 10.17 -12.84 -0.70
CA GLY A 97 9.21 -13.95 -0.64
C GLY A 97 8.12 -13.92 -1.69
N MET A 98 7.94 -12.80 -2.36
CA MET A 98 6.93 -12.68 -3.41
C MET A 98 7.40 -11.75 -4.53
N LYS A 99 6.78 -11.88 -5.69
CA LYS A 99 7.02 -11.02 -6.85
C LYS A 99 5.88 -10.04 -7.05
N VAL A 100 6.20 -8.83 -7.44
CA VAL A 100 5.20 -7.82 -7.84
C VAL A 100 4.45 -8.28 -9.09
N LYS A 101 3.14 -8.26 -9.03
CA LYS A 101 2.26 -8.60 -10.15
C LYS A 101 1.66 -7.35 -10.77
N THR A 102 1.00 -6.53 -9.97
CA THR A 102 0.31 -5.34 -10.45
C THR A 102 0.57 -4.17 -9.51
N VAL A 103 0.62 -2.99 -10.09
CA VAL A 103 0.73 -1.73 -9.34
C VAL A 103 -0.41 -0.84 -9.78
N ARG A 104 -1.17 -0.32 -8.84
CA ARG A 104 -2.29 0.59 -9.08
C ARG A 104 -2.08 1.87 -8.30
N LEU A 105 -2.44 2.99 -8.88
CA LEU A 105 -2.16 4.32 -8.33
C LEU A 105 -3.41 5.17 -8.25
N ILE A 106 -3.54 5.89 -7.14
CA ILE A 106 -4.48 6.99 -6.97
C ILE A 106 -3.69 8.24 -6.56
N ASP A 107 -3.88 9.34 -7.30
CA ASP A 107 -3.33 10.65 -6.93
C ASP A 107 -4.30 11.75 -7.38
N ASN A 108 -3.86 13.01 -7.37
CA ASN A 108 -4.72 14.14 -7.77
C ASN A 108 -5.25 14.00 -9.21
N ASN A 109 -4.49 13.38 -10.10
CA ASN A 109 -4.79 13.32 -11.52
C ASN A 109 -5.27 11.95 -11.99
N ARG A 110 -5.15 10.91 -11.15
CA ARG A 110 -5.44 9.54 -11.53
C ARG A 110 -6.27 8.85 -10.46
N THR A 111 -7.22 8.06 -10.90
CA THR A 111 -8.10 7.31 -10.00
C THR A 111 -7.99 5.84 -10.35
N ASP A 112 -7.27 5.08 -9.52
CA ASP A 112 -7.12 3.63 -9.64
C ASP A 112 -6.68 3.22 -11.04
N VAL A 113 -5.52 3.71 -11.47
CA VAL A 113 -4.93 3.32 -12.76
C VAL A 113 -3.80 2.31 -12.55
N ARG A 114 -3.75 1.32 -13.43
CA ARG A 114 -2.65 0.37 -13.45
C ARG A 114 -1.43 1.00 -14.10
N ILE A 115 -0.29 0.91 -13.46
CA ILE A 115 0.96 1.53 -13.92
C ILE A 115 2.14 0.58 -13.71
N PRO A 116 3.29 0.83 -14.37
CA PRO A 116 4.55 0.22 -13.96
C PRO A 116 4.98 0.73 -12.59
N MET A 117 5.91 0.03 -11.95
CA MET A 117 6.45 0.49 -10.67
C MET A 117 7.06 1.87 -10.79
N LEU A 118 6.73 2.74 -9.84
CA LEU A 118 7.18 4.14 -9.86
C LEU A 118 8.60 4.28 -9.29
N ALA A 119 9.35 5.22 -9.89
CA ALA A 119 10.63 5.68 -9.32
C ALA A 119 10.42 6.76 -8.26
N ALA A 120 9.27 7.41 -8.23
CA ALA A 120 8.91 8.40 -7.22
C ALA A 120 7.40 8.41 -7.01
N MET A 121 6.98 8.61 -5.77
CA MET A 121 5.57 8.75 -5.44
C MET A 121 5.13 10.21 -5.56
N PRO A 122 4.06 10.48 -6.31
CA PRO A 122 3.51 11.83 -6.38
C PRO A 122 3.02 12.32 -5.02
N PRO A 123 2.84 13.65 -4.84
CA PRO A 123 2.21 14.18 -3.63
C PRO A 123 0.82 13.59 -3.41
N LEU A 124 0.47 13.32 -2.17
CA LEU A 124 -0.85 12.81 -1.78
C LEU A 124 -1.29 11.65 -2.68
N SER A 125 -0.48 10.60 -2.71
CA SER A 125 -0.75 9.43 -3.53
C SER A 125 -0.78 8.16 -2.70
N ILE A 126 -1.46 7.14 -3.24
CA ILE A 126 -1.46 5.81 -2.66
C ILE A 126 -1.26 4.79 -3.76
N LEU A 127 -0.34 3.85 -3.50
CA LEU A 127 -0.09 2.70 -4.36
C LEU A 127 -0.67 1.46 -3.70
N GLN A 128 -1.33 0.64 -4.51
CA GLN A 128 -1.62 -0.73 -4.14
C GLN A 128 -0.79 -1.65 -5.01
N ILE A 129 0.02 -2.47 -4.38
CA ILE A 129 0.89 -3.41 -5.06
C ILE A 129 0.40 -4.81 -4.72
N LYS A 130 0.01 -5.56 -5.73
CA LYS A 130 -0.35 -6.97 -5.57
C LYS A 130 0.84 -7.83 -5.94
N CYS A 131 1.13 -8.78 -5.08
CA CYS A 131 2.25 -9.70 -5.25
C CYS A 131 1.74 -11.14 -5.25
N SER A 132 2.49 -12.03 -5.86
CA SER A 132 2.21 -13.47 -5.84
C SER A 132 3.45 -14.23 -5.44
N ALA A 133 3.25 -15.46 -4.97
CA ALA A 133 4.36 -16.35 -4.64
C ALA A 133 5.30 -16.48 -5.83
N GLU A 134 6.61 -16.50 -5.55
CA GLU A 134 7.59 -16.77 -6.58
C GLU A 134 7.43 -18.22 -7.03
N LYS A 135 7.13 -18.40 -8.31
CA LYS A 135 7.08 -19.71 -8.94
C LYS A 135 8.11 -19.74 -10.05
N GLU A 136 8.76 -20.83 -10.10
CA GLU A 136 9.68 -21.11 -11.21
C GLU A 136 8.92 -21.33 -12.53
#